data_30f229d98982db0b765832efd4c6fff2
#
_entry.id   30f229d98982db0b765832efd4c6fff2
#
_cell.length_a   1.000
_cell.length_b   1.000
_cell.length_c   1.000
_cell.angle_alpha   90.00
_cell.angle_beta   90.00
_cell.angle_gamma   90.00
#
_symmetry.space_group_name_H-M   'P 1'
#
loop_
_entity.id
_entity.type
_entity.pdbx_description
1 polymer ?
#
loop_
_entity_poly.entity_id
_entity_poly.type
_entity_poly.pdbx_seq_one_letter_code
_entity_poly.pdbx_strand_id
1 'polypeptide(L)'
;MRSGSTARFVVIHRNANSLYTLIADGTYRAVSLGRNKWKSLVGPEGSLQPNCSKEGFNVVGTSRHSKARIGIIANNENDCLTCDSRIGYGTGGSHDDSNTCGNEARVSPDNGDKHIKAMGYILVQ
;
A
#
# COMPACT_ATOMS: atom_id res chain seq x y z
N MET A 1 -5.22 -9.43 -4.08
CA MET A 1 -5.85 -9.03 -2.80
C MET A 1 -7.32 -9.41 -2.83
N ARG A 2 -7.84 -9.87 -1.74
CA ARG A 2 -9.21 -10.36 -1.70
C ARG A 2 -9.99 -9.74 -0.55
N SER A 3 -11.14 -9.18 -0.88
CA SER A 3 -12.11 -8.66 0.07
C SER A 3 -13.47 -9.20 -0.36
N GLY A 4 -14.15 -9.95 0.51
CA GLY A 4 -15.37 -10.66 0.13
C GLY A 4 -15.06 -11.82 -0.83
N SER A 5 -15.89 -12.00 -1.87
CA SER A 5 -15.80 -13.12 -2.81
C SER A 5 -14.97 -12.82 -4.05
N THR A 6 -14.56 -11.57 -4.27
CA THR A 6 -13.85 -11.16 -5.49
C THR A 6 -12.35 -11.08 -5.24
N ALA A 7 -11.56 -11.75 -6.06
CA ALA A 7 -10.09 -11.67 -6.04
C ALA A 7 -9.60 -10.76 -7.15
N ARG A 8 -8.62 -9.91 -6.83
CA ARG A 8 -8.02 -8.97 -7.75
C ARG A 8 -6.50 -9.06 -7.63
N PHE A 9 -5.78 -8.76 -8.72
CA PHE A 9 -4.32 -8.85 -8.71
C PHE A 9 -3.70 -7.76 -9.57
N VAL A 10 -2.44 -7.48 -9.29
CA VAL A 10 -1.55 -6.69 -10.14
C VAL A 10 -0.22 -7.42 -10.27
N VAL A 11 0.55 -7.09 -11.29
CA VAL A 11 1.85 -7.72 -11.55
C VAL A 11 2.93 -6.67 -11.37
N ILE A 12 3.95 -7.02 -10.57
CA ILE A 12 5.16 -6.23 -10.42
C ILE A 12 6.27 -6.96 -11.19
N HIS A 13 6.78 -6.33 -12.25
CA HIS A 13 7.90 -6.86 -13.02
C HIS A 13 9.20 -6.46 -12.35
N ARG A 14 9.76 -7.39 -11.58
CA ARG A 14 10.99 -7.15 -10.85
C ARG A 14 11.78 -8.44 -10.70
N ASN A 15 13.02 -8.42 -11.12
CA ASN A 15 13.93 -9.56 -10.95
C ASN A 15 14.68 -9.42 -9.62
N ALA A 16 14.71 -10.51 -8.87
CA ALA A 16 15.47 -10.62 -7.64
C ALA A 16 15.71 -12.11 -7.35
N ASN A 17 16.64 -12.40 -6.44
CA ASN A 17 16.91 -13.78 -6.06
C ASN A 17 15.73 -14.40 -5.30
N SER A 18 14.99 -13.58 -4.56
CA SER A 18 13.80 -14.03 -3.82
C SER A 18 13.01 -12.81 -3.35
N LEU A 19 11.79 -13.02 -2.92
CA LEU A 19 11.00 -11.96 -2.26
C LEU A 19 11.72 -11.48 -0.98
N TYR A 20 12.32 -12.39 -0.24
CA TYR A 20 13.06 -12.07 0.98
C TYR A 20 14.14 -11.02 0.72
N THR A 21 14.90 -11.14 -0.36
CA THR A 21 15.97 -10.17 -0.67
C THR A 21 15.43 -8.79 -1.00
N LEU A 22 14.17 -8.67 -1.39
CA LEU A 22 13.55 -7.38 -1.68
C LEU A 22 13.08 -6.64 -0.43
N ILE A 23 12.78 -7.35 0.65
CA ILE A 23 12.12 -6.74 1.81
C ILE A 23 12.91 -6.85 3.12
N ALA A 24 13.79 -7.86 3.25
CA ALA A 24 14.38 -8.20 4.56
C ALA A 24 15.29 -7.10 5.13
N ASP A 25 16.00 -6.36 4.29
CA ASP A 25 16.92 -5.31 4.75
C ASP A 25 16.23 -3.98 5.11
N GLY A 26 14.92 -3.88 4.86
CA GLY A 26 14.17 -2.66 5.12
C GLY A 26 14.42 -1.53 4.12
N THR A 27 15.24 -1.75 3.11
CA THR A 27 15.56 -0.72 2.11
C THR A 27 14.40 -0.49 1.18
N TYR A 28 14.03 0.78 0.98
CA TYR A 28 12.98 1.14 0.02
C TYR A 28 13.44 0.83 -1.40
N ARG A 29 12.60 0.12 -2.13
CA ARG A 29 12.80 -0.17 -3.56
C ARG A 29 11.54 0.23 -4.31
N ALA A 30 11.67 1.23 -5.18
CA ALA A 30 10.54 1.80 -5.90
C ALA A 30 10.02 0.87 -6.99
N VAL A 31 8.71 0.92 -7.20
CA VAL A 31 8.06 0.38 -8.40
C VAL A 31 7.23 1.49 -9.03
N SER A 32 6.75 1.28 -10.24
CA SER A 32 5.99 2.29 -10.99
C SER A 32 4.71 1.69 -11.55
N LEU A 33 3.85 1.19 -10.67
CA LEU A 33 2.51 0.72 -11.05
C LEU A 33 1.53 1.88 -11.21
N GLY A 34 1.66 2.88 -10.35
CA GLY A 34 0.74 4.01 -10.26
C GLY A 34 -0.43 3.73 -9.31
N ARG A 35 -1.02 4.82 -8.79
CA ARG A 35 -2.08 4.72 -7.78
C ARG A 35 -3.31 3.95 -8.25
N ASN A 36 -3.69 4.07 -9.53
CA ASN A 36 -4.88 3.37 -10.03
C ASN A 36 -4.71 1.85 -10.01
N LYS A 37 -3.51 1.35 -10.28
CA LYS A 37 -3.21 -0.09 -10.18
C LYS A 37 -3.35 -0.57 -8.74
N TRP A 38 -2.78 0.14 -7.78
CA TRP A 38 -2.90 -0.23 -6.38
C TRP A 38 -4.35 -0.18 -5.91
N LYS A 39 -5.09 0.87 -6.29
CA LYS A 39 -6.51 0.98 -5.96
C LYS A 39 -7.31 -0.18 -6.55
N SER A 40 -6.94 -0.67 -7.72
CA SER A 40 -7.63 -1.79 -8.37
C SER A 40 -7.55 -3.08 -7.56
N LEU A 41 -6.55 -3.24 -6.70
CA LEU A 41 -6.46 -4.40 -5.81
C LEU A 41 -7.63 -4.47 -4.84
N VAL A 42 -8.13 -3.33 -4.41
CA VAL A 42 -9.27 -3.23 -3.49
C VAL A 42 -10.58 -3.18 -4.26
N GLY A 43 -10.55 -2.68 -5.48
CA GLY A 43 -11.71 -2.49 -6.33
C GLY A 43 -12.31 -1.10 -6.20
N PRO A 44 -13.63 -0.93 -6.47
CA PRO A 44 -14.25 0.41 -6.52
C PRO A 44 -14.19 1.15 -5.17
N GLU A 45 -13.98 0.45 -4.08
CA GLU A 45 -13.90 1.04 -2.75
C GLU A 45 -12.51 1.63 -2.43
N GLY A 46 -11.50 1.37 -3.27
CA GLY A 46 -10.14 1.83 -3.03
C GLY A 46 -10.05 3.34 -2.87
N SER A 47 -9.27 3.79 -1.88
CA SER A 47 -9.16 5.20 -1.54
C SER A 47 -7.74 5.54 -1.10
N LEU A 48 -7.21 6.64 -1.62
CA LEU A 48 -5.90 7.16 -1.28
C LEU A 48 -5.97 8.69 -1.25
N GLN A 49 -5.18 9.28 -0.38
CA GLN A 49 -4.99 10.73 -0.39
C GLN A 49 -4.36 11.18 -1.71
N PRO A 50 -4.59 12.44 -2.13
CA PRO A 50 -4.29 12.84 -3.51
C PRO A 50 -2.83 13.09 -3.83
N ASN A 51 -1.98 13.29 -2.83
CA ASN A 51 -0.60 13.73 -3.05
C ASN A 51 0.40 12.71 -2.52
N CYS A 52 1.67 12.90 -2.88
CA CYS A 52 2.78 12.05 -2.51
C CYS A 52 2.46 10.57 -2.58
N SER A 53 2.39 10.03 -3.79
CA SER A 53 2.24 8.59 -4.00
C SER A 53 3.63 7.95 -4.03
N LYS A 54 3.99 7.25 -2.94
CA LYS A 54 5.25 6.52 -2.84
C LYS A 54 4.94 5.04 -2.82
N GLU A 55 5.51 4.27 -3.74
CA GLU A 55 5.14 2.88 -3.96
C GLU A 55 6.35 1.98 -4.12
N GLY A 56 6.18 0.72 -3.74
CA GLY A 56 7.21 -0.30 -3.90
C GLY A 56 7.34 -1.22 -2.70
N PHE A 57 8.59 -1.59 -2.43
CA PHE A 57 8.97 -2.45 -1.32
C PHE A 57 9.52 -1.60 -0.18
N ASN A 58 9.13 -1.92 1.05
CA ASN A 58 9.57 -1.20 2.25
C ASN A 58 9.26 0.29 2.19
N VAL A 59 8.00 0.60 1.90
CA VAL A 59 7.53 1.98 1.73
C VAL A 59 7.22 2.55 3.10
N VAL A 60 7.89 3.64 3.45
CA VAL A 60 7.71 4.29 4.75
C VAL A 60 8.09 5.77 4.66
N GLY A 61 7.38 6.59 5.44
CA GLY A 61 7.79 7.96 5.73
C GLY A 61 8.37 8.01 7.15
N THR A 62 7.64 8.60 8.10
CA THR A 62 7.99 8.51 9.51
C THR A 62 7.37 7.26 10.13
N SER A 63 7.97 6.75 11.20
CA SER A 63 7.69 5.42 11.74
C SER A 63 6.25 5.18 12.19
N ARG A 64 5.53 6.21 12.61
CA ARG A 64 4.14 6.07 13.08
C ARG A 64 3.08 6.37 12.04
N HIS A 65 3.48 6.86 10.87
CA HIS A 65 2.56 7.13 9.76
C HIS A 65 2.42 5.90 8.86
N SER A 66 1.57 5.98 7.84
CA SER A 66 1.29 4.85 6.96
C SER A 66 2.55 4.30 6.33
N LYS A 67 2.63 2.97 6.28
CA LYS A 67 3.76 2.22 5.71
C LYS A 67 3.25 0.92 5.10
N ALA A 68 4.04 0.34 4.20
CA ALA A 68 3.74 -0.94 3.58
C ALA A 68 5.02 -1.70 3.25
N ARG A 69 5.03 -3.00 3.48
CA ARG A 69 6.11 -3.86 2.97
C ARG A 69 6.08 -3.94 1.46
N ILE A 70 4.88 -4.09 0.90
CA ILE A 70 4.67 -4.08 -0.55
C ILE A 70 3.39 -3.31 -0.78
N GLY A 71 3.49 -2.11 -1.34
CA GLY A 71 2.30 -1.29 -1.51
C GLY A 71 2.58 0.15 -1.87
N ILE A 72 1.60 0.98 -1.60
CA ILE A 72 1.62 2.42 -1.83
C ILE A 72 1.17 3.15 -0.58
N ILE A 73 1.81 4.28 -0.29
CA ILE A 73 1.35 5.25 0.70
C ILE A 73 1.08 6.58 0.01
N ALA A 74 0.17 7.36 0.58
CA ALA A 74 -0.18 8.68 0.04
C ALA A 74 -0.51 9.66 1.17
N ASN A 75 -0.42 10.95 0.86
CA ASN A 75 -0.60 12.03 1.81
C ASN A 75 -1.55 13.08 1.23
N ASN A 76 -2.13 13.91 2.09
CA ASN A 76 -2.88 15.09 1.65
C ASN A 76 -1.93 16.27 1.32
N GLU A 77 -0.67 16.20 1.75
CA GLU A 77 0.36 17.20 1.52
C GLU A 77 1.41 16.69 0.52
N ASN A 78 2.26 17.58 0.03
CA ASN A 78 3.29 17.24 -0.94
C ASN A 78 4.57 16.67 -0.29
N ASP A 79 4.42 15.89 0.77
CA ASP A 79 5.53 15.16 1.37
C ASP A 79 5.09 13.73 1.66
N CYS A 80 6.07 12.83 1.71
CA CYS A 80 5.83 11.41 1.98
C CYS A 80 6.15 11.01 3.42
N LEU A 81 6.32 11.97 4.31
CA LEU A 81 6.73 11.69 5.69
C LEU A 81 5.53 11.36 6.59
N THR A 82 4.39 11.99 6.34
CA THR A 82 3.24 11.95 7.23
C THR A 82 1.99 11.37 6.56
N CYS A 83 2.15 10.36 5.75
CA CYS A 83 1.06 9.74 4.98
C CYS A 83 0.00 9.13 5.89
N ASP A 84 -1.27 9.38 5.57
CA ASP A 84 -2.43 8.87 6.31
C ASP A 84 -3.26 7.89 5.48
N SER A 85 -2.72 7.40 4.39
CA SER A 85 -3.39 6.40 3.57
C SER A 85 -2.40 5.42 2.97
N ARG A 86 -2.89 4.21 2.75
CA ARG A 86 -2.08 3.11 2.23
C ARG A 86 -2.94 2.02 1.60
N ILE A 87 -2.36 1.31 0.65
CA ILE A 87 -2.90 0.06 0.12
C ILE A 87 -1.72 -0.91 -0.03
N GLY A 88 -1.86 -2.12 0.46
CA GLY A 88 -0.83 -3.12 0.24
C GLY A 88 -0.80 -4.25 1.25
N TYR A 89 0.36 -4.85 1.35
CA TYR A 89 0.66 -6.00 2.20
C TYR A 89 1.72 -5.62 3.23
N GLY A 90 1.59 -6.18 4.43
CA GLY A 90 2.49 -5.84 5.52
C GLY A 90 2.41 -4.36 5.86
N THR A 91 1.19 -3.83 5.91
CA THR A 91 0.95 -2.41 6.15
C THR A 91 0.84 -2.12 7.64
N GLY A 92 0.96 -0.86 8.00
CA GLY A 92 0.84 -0.41 9.37
C GLY A 92 0.87 1.10 9.49
N GLY A 93 0.92 1.58 10.74
CA GLY A 93 0.94 2.99 11.04
C GLY A 93 -0.44 3.60 11.16
N SER A 94 -0.47 4.93 11.35
CA SER A 94 -1.73 5.64 11.56
C SER A 94 -2.66 5.55 10.32
N HIS A 95 -3.98 5.66 10.49
CA HIS A 95 -4.63 5.87 11.79
C HIS A 95 -4.99 4.57 12.51
N ASP A 96 -4.98 3.45 11.82
CA ASP A 96 -5.28 2.16 12.40
C ASP A 96 -4.17 1.17 12.10
N ASP A 97 -3.26 1.00 13.06
CA ASP A 97 -2.10 0.12 12.93
C ASP A 97 -2.50 -1.36 12.88
N SER A 98 -3.73 -1.69 13.21
CA SER A 98 -4.21 -3.08 13.17
C SER A 98 -4.49 -3.57 11.75
N ASN A 99 -4.63 -2.67 10.77
CA ASN A 99 -4.85 -3.07 9.38
C ASN A 99 -3.51 -3.33 8.70
N THR A 100 -3.16 -4.60 8.57
CA THR A 100 -1.88 -5.03 8.04
C THR A 100 -1.95 -5.54 6.60
N CYS A 101 -3.14 -5.61 6.02
CA CYS A 101 -3.34 -5.97 4.62
C CYS A 101 -4.68 -5.38 4.16
N GLY A 102 -4.62 -4.54 3.15
CA GLY A 102 -5.83 -3.90 2.62
C GLY A 102 -5.64 -2.44 2.36
N ASN A 103 -6.63 -1.63 2.74
CA ASN A 103 -6.67 -0.19 2.51
C ASN A 103 -7.08 0.54 3.78
N GLU A 104 -6.24 1.44 4.23
CA GLU A 104 -6.57 2.48 5.21
C GLU A 104 -6.49 3.82 4.54
N ALA A 105 -7.45 4.70 4.78
CA ALA A 105 -7.42 6.05 4.24
C ALA A 105 -8.16 7.01 5.15
N ARG A 106 -7.48 8.07 5.52
CA ARG A 106 -7.99 9.15 6.37
C ARG A 106 -7.50 10.49 5.82
N VAL A 107 -8.05 11.58 6.35
CA VAL A 107 -7.66 12.96 6.07
C VAL A 107 -7.82 13.27 4.58
N SER A 108 -9.06 13.37 4.15
CA SER A 108 -9.47 13.78 2.80
C SER A 108 -8.93 12.89 1.67
N PRO A 109 -9.09 11.56 1.76
CA PRO A 109 -8.73 10.71 0.64
C PRO A 109 -9.72 10.87 -0.52
N ASP A 110 -9.32 10.42 -1.71
CA ASP A 110 -10.04 10.64 -2.96
C ASP A 110 -11.37 9.87 -3.09
N ASN A 111 -11.62 8.90 -2.23
CA ASN A 111 -12.86 8.11 -2.24
C ASN A 111 -13.42 7.95 -0.82
N GLY A 112 -13.20 8.93 0.04
CA GLY A 112 -13.63 8.92 1.42
C GLY A 112 -12.78 8.03 2.32
N ASP A 113 -12.98 8.18 3.62
CA ASP A 113 -12.27 7.39 4.63
C ASP A 113 -12.56 5.91 4.46
N LYS A 114 -11.55 5.08 4.60
CA LYS A 114 -11.67 3.62 4.43
C LYS A 114 -10.92 2.89 5.53
N HIS A 115 -11.51 1.78 5.93
CA HIS A 115 -10.89 0.78 6.78
C HIS A 115 -11.27 -0.58 6.20
N ILE A 116 -10.49 -1.05 5.24
CA ILE A 116 -10.79 -2.29 4.52
C ILE A 116 -9.67 -3.28 4.82
N LYS A 117 -9.99 -4.28 5.62
CA LYS A 117 -9.10 -5.42 5.83
C LYS A 117 -9.31 -6.43 4.73
N ALA A 118 -8.23 -6.89 4.14
CA ALA A 118 -8.28 -7.85 3.03
C ALA A 118 -7.33 -8.99 3.30
N MET A 119 -7.49 -10.05 2.54
CA MET A 119 -6.56 -11.18 2.52
C MET A 119 -5.95 -11.27 1.12
N GLY A 120 -4.69 -11.65 1.03
CA GLY A 120 -4.06 -11.79 -0.26
C GLY A 120 -2.85 -12.67 -0.23
N TYR A 121 -2.37 -12.98 -1.42
CA TYR A 121 -1.21 -13.82 -1.64
C TYR A 121 -0.21 -13.09 -2.51
N ILE A 122 1.05 -13.33 -2.26
CA ILE A 122 2.14 -12.86 -3.10
C ILE A 122 2.70 -14.09 -3.82
N LEU A 123 2.53 -14.10 -5.13
CA LEU A 123 2.99 -15.22 -5.96
C LEU A 123 4.25 -14.77 -6.70
N VAL A 124 5.27 -15.61 -6.68
CA VAL A 124 6.53 -15.37 -7.39
C VAL A 124 6.71 -16.40 -8.50
N GLN A 125 7.35 -15.97 -9.58
CA GLN A 125 7.67 -16.82 -10.72
C GLN A 125 9.18 -16.91 -10.92
#